data_729ef62f1b334dbc1c3f0db44f3c563f
#
_entry.id   729ef62f1b334dbc1c3f0db44f3c563f
#
_cell.length_a   1.000
_cell.length_b   1.000
_cell.length_c   1.000
_cell.angle_alpha   90.00
_cell.angle_beta   90.00
_cell.angle_gamma   90.00
#
_symmetry.space_group_name_H-M   'P 1'
#
loop_
_entity.id
_entity.type
_entity.pdbx_description
1 polymer ?
#
loop_
_entity_poly.entity_id
_entity_poly.type
_entity_poly.pdbx_seq_one_letter_code
_entity_poly.pdbx_strand_id
1 'polypeptide(L)'
;MSSTLRKILVINPGSTSTKVAVYHDERPLLVKTISYTAGELAQFADCFAQLPMRRDTLLSTLAAEGIAFDFDAIIARGGLTHPIPAGVYAVNEAMLRDTRSAVRQHVCNLGCHIAAALAAQLPDCMALVADPEIVDEMLPEAHVCGSPEMPRVSVWHALNQRATARRHAKIQGVHYEDLNLVIAHMGGGITVGAHRLGKCIDVNNGLDGDGPFSPERAGTLPAADLV
;
A
#
# COMPACT_ATOMS: atom_id res chain seq x y z
N MET A 1 14.21 10.93 -29.53
CA MET A 1 12.80 10.59 -29.22
C MET A 1 12.35 11.54 -28.12
N SER A 2 11.37 12.40 -28.37
CA SER A 2 10.80 13.26 -27.34
C SER A 2 10.13 12.36 -26.32
N SER A 3 10.66 12.26 -25.09
CA SER A 3 9.97 11.56 -24.02
C SER A 3 8.74 12.39 -23.65
N THR A 4 7.58 11.94 -24.06
CA THR A 4 6.31 12.52 -23.59
C THR A 4 6.27 12.32 -22.07
N LEU A 5 6.17 13.42 -21.30
CA LEU A 5 6.01 13.35 -19.86
C LEU A 5 4.78 12.53 -19.52
N ARG A 6 4.90 11.60 -18.57
CA ARG A 6 3.79 10.75 -18.12
C ARG A 6 3.03 11.41 -17.01
N LYS A 7 1.72 11.53 -17.17
CA LYS A 7 0.83 12.03 -16.12
C LYS A 7 0.27 10.87 -15.30
N ILE A 8 0.63 10.85 -14.02
CA ILE A 8 0.37 9.72 -13.13
C ILE A 8 -0.51 10.17 -11.97
N LEU A 9 -1.62 9.47 -11.74
CA LEU A 9 -2.44 9.60 -10.54
C LEU A 9 -2.02 8.55 -9.53
N VAL A 10 -1.73 8.97 -8.29
CA VAL A 10 -1.38 8.09 -7.17
C VAL A 10 -2.47 8.12 -6.12
N ILE A 11 -2.92 6.94 -5.66
CA ILE A 11 -4.03 6.78 -4.72
C ILE A 11 -3.59 5.89 -3.56
N ASN A 12 -3.71 6.39 -2.33
CA ASN A 12 -3.41 5.63 -1.12
C ASN A 12 -4.60 5.70 -0.14
N PRO A 13 -5.53 4.74 -0.20
CA PRO A 13 -6.63 4.66 0.75
C PRO A 13 -6.12 4.25 2.13
N GLY A 14 -6.44 5.04 3.14
CA GLY A 14 -6.21 4.75 4.55
C GLY A 14 -7.52 4.70 5.33
N SER A 15 -7.48 4.29 6.59
CA SER A 15 -8.68 4.09 7.43
C SER A 15 -9.55 5.33 7.48
N THR A 16 -8.98 6.50 7.79
CA THR A 16 -9.70 7.77 7.96
C THR A 16 -9.44 8.79 6.85
N SER A 17 -8.66 8.42 5.82
CA SER A 17 -8.32 9.35 4.74
C SER A 17 -7.97 8.61 3.45
N THR A 18 -7.97 9.36 2.34
CA THR A 18 -7.35 8.93 1.09
C THR A 18 -6.31 9.97 0.71
N LYS A 19 -5.04 9.57 0.63
CA LYS A 19 -3.99 10.43 0.08
C LYS A 19 -3.99 10.30 -1.43
N VAL A 20 -3.96 11.44 -2.09
CA VAL A 20 -3.98 11.55 -3.55
C VAL A 20 -2.81 12.42 -3.99
N ALA A 21 -2.14 12.02 -5.07
CA ALA A 21 -1.15 12.87 -5.70
C ALA A 21 -1.22 12.73 -7.22
N VAL A 22 -0.85 13.80 -7.92
CA VAL A 22 -0.69 13.82 -9.36
C VAL A 22 0.74 14.22 -9.68
N TYR A 23 1.36 13.47 -10.57
CA TYR A 23 2.72 13.72 -11.01
C TYR A 23 2.79 13.87 -12.54
N HIS A 24 3.72 14.71 -13.01
CA HIS A 24 4.32 14.59 -14.32
C HIS A 24 5.72 13.98 -14.13
N ASP A 25 5.89 12.72 -14.50
CA ASP A 25 7.07 11.90 -14.15
C ASP A 25 7.40 11.98 -12.65
N GLU A 26 8.52 12.59 -12.26
CA GLU A 26 8.92 12.78 -10.85
C GLU A 26 8.43 14.11 -10.25
N ARG A 27 7.85 15.02 -11.05
CA ARG A 27 7.41 16.33 -10.58
C ARG A 27 5.99 16.28 -10.04
N PRO A 28 5.75 16.57 -8.75
CA PRO A 28 4.42 16.65 -8.20
C PRO A 28 3.67 17.88 -8.73
N LEU A 29 2.45 17.69 -9.20
CA LEU A 29 1.50 18.74 -9.58
C LEU A 29 0.49 18.99 -8.47
N LEU A 30 0.07 17.93 -7.78
CA LEU A 30 -0.86 17.95 -6.67
C LEU A 30 -0.44 16.90 -5.63
N VAL A 31 -0.49 17.25 -4.35
CA VAL A 31 -0.40 16.31 -3.22
C VAL A 31 -1.45 16.73 -2.21
N LYS A 32 -2.45 15.87 -1.95
CA LYS A 32 -3.56 16.20 -1.07
C LYS A 32 -3.99 15.01 -0.23
N THR A 33 -4.48 15.29 0.98
CA THR A 33 -5.12 14.31 1.85
C THR A 33 -6.60 14.64 1.93
N ILE A 34 -7.44 13.70 1.54
CA ILE A 34 -8.89 13.73 1.69
C ILE A 34 -9.22 13.03 3.00
N SER A 35 -9.72 13.74 3.99
CA SER A 35 -10.07 13.19 5.30
C SER A 35 -11.55 12.90 5.39
N TYR A 36 -11.91 11.83 6.09
CA TYR A 36 -13.28 11.42 6.34
C TYR A 36 -13.53 11.43 7.85
N THR A 37 -14.66 11.94 8.27
CA THR A 37 -15.09 11.90 9.67
C THR A 37 -15.55 10.50 10.06
N ALA A 38 -15.51 10.20 11.35
CA ALA A 38 -16.03 8.92 11.86
C ALA A 38 -17.52 8.73 11.52
N GLY A 39 -18.31 9.83 11.54
CA GLY A 39 -19.72 9.80 11.17
C GLY A 39 -19.98 9.47 9.70
N GLU A 40 -19.14 10.00 8.78
CA GLU A 40 -19.22 9.65 7.36
C GLU A 40 -18.89 8.17 7.13
N LEU A 41 -17.88 7.65 7.82
CA LEU A 41 -17.46 6.26 7.65
C LEU A 41 -18.41 5.26 8.31
N ALA A 42 -19.06 5.62 9.41
CA ALA A 42 -20.01 4.77 10.14
C ALA A 42 -21.29 4.45 9.35
N GLN A 43 -21.56 5.15 8.25
CA GLN A 43 -22.71 4.88 7.39
C GLN A 43 -22.53 3.64 6.51
N PHE A 44 -21.34 3.11 6.40
CA PHE A 44 -21.01 1.99 5.53
C PHE A 44 -20.91 0.69 6.31
N ALA A 45 -21.55 -0.38 5.80
CA ALA A 45 -21.57 -1.68 6.43
C ALA A 45 -20.17 -2.35 6.47
N ASP A 46 -19.34 -2.06 5.46
CA ASP A 46 -17.99 -2.59 5.33
C ASP A 46 -17.09 -1.62 4.53
N CYS A 47 -15.81 -1.98 4.39
CA CYS A 47 -14.87 -1.14 3.66
C CYS A 47 -15.21 -1.02 2.17
N PHE A 48 -15.74 -2.07 1.53
CA PHE A 48 -16.08 -2.05 0.10
C PHE A 48 -17.30 -1.18 -0.21
N ALA A 49 -18.23 -1.05 0.72
CA ALA A 49 -19.35 -0.12 0.60
C ALA A 49 -18.88 1.36 0.48
N GLN A 50 -17.65 1.67 0.94
CA GLN A 50 -17.04 3.00 0.82
C GLN A 50 -16.48 3.30 -0.58
N LEU A 51 -16.36 2.30 -1.46
CA LEU A 51 -15.69 2.44 -2.76
C LEU A 51 -16.29 3.55 -3.63
N PRO A 52 -17.63 3.64 -3.84
CA PRO A 52 -18.23 4.73 -4.63
C PRO A 52 -17.93 6.10 -4.03
N MET A 53 -18.15 6.27 -2.74
CA MET A 53 -17.92 7.53 -2.03
C MET A 53 -16.46 7.98 -2.18
N ARG A 54 -15.50 7.09 -1.94
CA ARG A 54 -14.06 7.44 -2.03
C ARG A 54 -13.64 7.78 -3.44
N ARG A 55 -14.12 7.04 -4.45
CA ARG A 55 -13.89 7.34 -5.87
C ARG A 55 -14.45 8.71 -6.25
N ASP A 56 -15.70 8.98 -5.91
CA ASP A 56 -16.39 10.20 -6.33
C ASP A 56 -15.83 11.44 -5.62
N THR A 57 -15.46 11.31 -4.33
CA THR A 57 -14.76 12.38 -3.60
C THR A 57 -13.37 12.67 -4.21
N LEU A 58 -12.67 11.64 -4.65
CA LEU A 58 -11.38 11.80 -5.35
C LEU A 58 -11.56 12.58 -6.65
N LEU A 59 -12.53 12.19 -7.49
CA LEU A 59 -12.83 12.88 -8.76
C LEU A 59 -13.23 14.35 -8.53
N SER A 60 -14.10 14.60 -7.55
CA SER A 60 -14.50 15.95 -7.16
C SER A 60 -13.32 16.79 -6.67
N THR A 61 -12.39 16.15 -5.93
CA THR A 61 -11.17 16.81 -5.47
C THR A 61 -10.26 17.21 -6.64
N LEU A 62 -10.05 16.32 -7.60
CA LEU A 62 -9.25 16.63 -8.80
C LEU A 62 -9.87 17.78 -9.59
N ALA A 63 -11.18 17.76 -9.79
CA ALA A 63 -11.91 18.82 -10.50
C ALA A 63 -11.79 20.18 -9.79
N ALA A 64 -11.94 20.20 -8.45
CA ALA A 64 -11.81 21.41 -7.63
C ALA A 64 -10.39 22.02 -7.67
N GLU A 65 -9.36 21.18 -7.86
CA GLU A 65 -7.96 21.60 -8.02
C GLU A 65 -7.60 21.92 -9.50
N GLY A 66 -8.56 21.89 -10.41
CA GLY A 66 -8.35 22.18 -11.83
C GLY A 66 -7.49 21.12 -12.55
N ILE A 67 -7.42 19.92 -12.02
CA ILE A 67 -6.67 18.80 -12.62
C ILE A 67 -7.57 18.11 -13.65
N ALA A 68 -7.18 18.14 -14.92
CA ALA A 68 -7.86 17.38 -15.97
C ALA A 68 -7.73 15.87 -15.73
N PHE A 69 -8.80 15.12 -16.01
CA PHE A 69 -8.83 13.66 -15.86
C PHE A 69 -8.33 12.98 -17.15
N ASP A 70 -7.01 13.01 -17.37
CA ASP A 70 -6.30 12.55 -18.54
C ASP A 70 -4.95 11.92 -18.11
N PHE A 71 -5.00 10.74 -17.54
CA PHE A 71 -3.83 10.07 -16.96
C PHE A 71 -3.31 8.95 -17.86
N ASP A 72 -1.98 8.80 -17.95
CA ASP A 72 -1.31 7.65 -18.58
C ASP A 72 -1.35 6.42 -17.67
N ALA A 73 -1.29 6.63 -16.36
CA ALA A 73 -1.36 5.57 -15.37
C ALA A 73 -2.04 6.03 -14.08
N ILE A 74 -2.73 5.12 -13.44
CA ILE A 74 -3.31 5.28 -12.11
C ILE A 74 -2.70 4.21 -11.22
N ILE A 75 -1.90 4.63 -10.24
CA ILE A 75 -1.17 3.75 -9.33
C ILE A 75 -1.81 3.80 -7.96
N ALA A 76 -2.25 2.67 -7.46
CA ALA A 76 -2.75 2.57 -6.10
C ALA A 76 -1.72 1.86 -5.19
N ARG A 77 -1.79 2.19 -3.90
CA ARG A 77 -1.31 1.29 -2.88
C ARG A 77 -2.15 0.02 -2.98
N GLY A 78 -1.53 -1.15 -3.08
CA GLY A 78 -2.19 -2.42 -3.36
C GLY A 78 -3.28 -2.81 -2.37
N GLY A 79 -3.36 -4.06 -2.06
CA GLY A 79 -4.29 -4.64 -1.09
C GLY A 79 -3.78 -6.02 -0.68
N LEU A 80 -4.56 -6.72 0.12
CA LEU A 80 -4.24 -8.07 0.60
C LEU A 80 -4.59 -9.10 -0.48
N THR A 81 -3.70 -9.26 -1.44
CA THR A 81 -3.73 -10.32 -2.45
C THR A 81 -3.03 -11.59 -1.94
N HIS A 82 -2.80 -12.57 -2.80
CA HIS A 82 -1.81 -13.60 -2.50
C HIS A 82 -0.41 -12.98 -2.38
N PRO A 83 0.50 -13.59 -1.59
CA PRO A 83 1.88 -13.12 -1.48
C PRO A 83 2.56 -13.04 -2.85
N ILE A 84 3.22 -11.92 -3.11
CA ILE A 84 3.95 -11.65 -4.35
C ILE A 84 5.28 -10.99 -4.05
N PRO A 85 6.30 -11.12 -4.91
CA PRO A 85 7.54 -10.35 -4.80
C PRO A 85 7.28 -8.83 -4.87
N ALA A 86 8.26 -8.05 -4.45
CA ALA A 86 8.22 -6.59 -4.62
C ALA A 86 8.21 -6.21 -6.11
N GLY A 87 7.44 -5.17 -6.46
CA GLY A 87 7.35 -4.70 -7.84
C GLY A 87 6.15 -3.81 -8.12
N VAL A 88 6.01 -3.47 -9.40
CA VAL A 88 4.83 -2.77 -9.93
C VAL A 88 4.06 -3.74 -10.82
N TYR A 89 2.78 -3.88 -10.58
CA TYR A 89 1.92 -4.87 -11.23
C TYR A 89 0.72 -4.19 -11.87
N ALA A 90 0.36 -4.63 -13.07
CA ALA A 90 -0.94 -4.28 -13.65
C ALA A 90 -2.07 -4.93 -12.83
N VAL A 91 -3.07 -4.12 -12.47
CA VAL A 91 -4.26 -4.63 -11.80
C VAL A 91 -4.98 -5.58 -12.75
N ASN A 92 -5.32 -6.75 -12.24
CA ASN A 92 -6.00 -7.79 -13.00
C ASN A 92 -7.16 -8.40 -12.18
N GLU A 93 -7.97 -9.20 -12.85
CA GLU A 93 -9.15 -9.84 -12.24
C GLU A 93 -8.82 -10.73 -11.03
N ALA A 94 -7.65 -11.36 -11.00
CA ALA A 94 -7.23 -12.16 -9.85
C ALA A 94 -7.01 -11.26 -8.63
N MET A 95 -6.29 -10.14 -8.78
CA MET A 95 -6.09 -9.17 -7.70
C MET A 95 -7.40 -8.59 -7.18
N LEU A 96 -8.34 -8.26 -8.08
CA LEU A 96 -9.66 -7.76 -7.70
C LEU A 96 -10.46 -8.81 -6.91
N ARG A 97 -10.43 -10.07 -7.34
CA ARG A 97 -11.08 -11.16 -6.58
C ARG A 97 -10.42 -11.37 -5.22
N ASP A 98 -9.10 -11.48 -5.18
CA ASP A 98 -8.35 -11.73 -3.94
C ASP A 98 -8.63 -10.67 -2.89
N THR A 99 -8.51 -9.39 -3.25
CA THR A 99 -8.75 -8.29 -2.32
C THR A 99 -10.19 -8.21 -1.84
N ARG A 100 -11.15 -8.61 -2.68
CA ARG A 100 -12.57 -8.65 -2.31
C ARG A 100 -12.90 -9.80 -1.36
N SER A 101 -12.26 -10.96 -1.57
CA SER A 101 -12.46 -12.17 -0.76
C SER A 101 -11.44 -12.36 0.36
N ALA A 102 -10.52 -11.40 0.55
CA ALA A 102 -9.50 -11.47 1.58
C ALA A 102 -10.16 -11.70 2.96
N VAL A 103 -9.62 -12.66 3.72
CA VAL A 103 -10.10 -12.96 5.08
C VAL A 103 -10.05 -11.73 5.98
N ARG A 104 -9.02 -10.90 5.78
CA ARG A 104 -8.87 -9.64 6.49
C ARG A 104 -9.29 -8.49 5.58
N GLN A 105 -10.38 -7.85 5.94
CA GLN A 105 -10.89 -6.70 5.21
C GLN A 105 -10.23 -5.41 5.73
N HIS A 106 -9.51 -4.74 4.85
CA HIS A 106 -8.87 -3.46 5.14
C HIS A 106 -9.08 -2.48 3.98
N VAL A 107 -9.12 -1.21 4.27
CA VAL A 107 -9.38 -0.15 3.27
C VAL A 107 -8.34 -0.13 2.15
N CYS A 108 -7.11 -0.59 2.39
CA CYS A 108 -6.12 -0.72 1.32
C CYS A 108 -6.60 -1.62 0.17
N ASN A 109 -7.49 -2.59 0.45
CA ASN A 109 -8.09 -3.45 -0.57
C ASN A 109 -8.87 -2.67 -1.64
N LEU A 110 -9.34 -1.47 -1.33
CA LEU A 110 -10.04 -0.62 -2.29
C LEU A 110 -9.11 -0.01 -3.35
N GLY A 111 -7.80 0.05 -3.09
CA GLY A 111 -6.84 0.74 -3.94
C GLY A 111 -6.88 0.23 -5.38
N CYS A 112 -6.72 -1.08 -5.58
CA CYS A 112 -6.74 -1.68 -6.92
C CYS A 112 -8.12 -1.52 -7.59
N HIS A 113 -9.23 -1.58 -6.86
CA HIS A 113 -10.57 -1.39 -7.40
C HIS A 113 -10.81 0.05 -7.86
N ILE A 114 -10.37 1.04 -7.09
CA ILE A 114 -10.47 2.46 -7.47
C ILE A 114 -9.60 2.71 -8.71
N ALA A 115 -8.36 2.21 -8.72
CA ALA A 115 -7.46 2.39 -9.87
C ALA A 115 -8.03 1.76 -11.14
N ALA A 116 -8.54 0.53 -11.07
CA ALA A 116 -9.16 -0.16 -12.20
C ALA A 116 -10.41 0.58 -12.72
N ALA A 117 -11.30 1.00 -11.81
CA ALA A 117 -12.54 1.70 -12.17
C ALA A 117 -12.31 3.07 -12.81
N LEU A 118 -11.24 3.76 -12.41
CA LEU A 118 -10.86 5.05 -12.97
C LEU A 118 -10.11 4.88 -14.30
N ALA A 119 -9.15 3.96 -14.39
CA ALA A 119 -8.40 3.71 -15.61
C ALA A 119 -9.32 3.24 -16.74
N ALA A 120 -10.33 2.45 -16.45
CA ALA A 120 -11.31 1.99 -17.45
C ALA A 120 -12.11 3.13 -18.14
N GLN A 121 -12.07 4.35 -17.59
CA GLN A 121 -12.73 5.53 -18.18
C GLN A 121 -11.82 6.29 -19.14
N LEU A 122 -10.55 5.92 -19.25
CA LEU A 122 -9.55 6.61 -20.05
C LEU A 122 -8.97 5.69 -21.12
N PRO A 123 -8.73 6.19 -22.32
CA PRO A 123 -8.05 5.41 -23.34
C PRO A 123 -6.60 5.17 -22.92
N ASP A 124 -6.11 3.96 -23.11
CA ASP A 124 -4.72 3.53 -22.91
C ASP A 124 -4.14 3.76 -21.50
N CYS A 125 -4.98 4.09 -20.51
CA CYS A 125 -4.57 4.30 -19.13
C CYS A 125 -4.35 2.96 -18.42
N MET A 126 -3.20 2.83 -17.75
CA MET A 126 -2.87 1.63 -16.98
C MET A 126 -3.32 1.76 -15.51
N ALA A 127 -4.04 0.75 -15.00
CA ALA A 127 -4.27 0.58 -13.58
C ALA A 127 -3.13 -0.26 -12.98
N LEU A 128 -2.41 0.29 -11.99
CA LEU A 128 -1.23 -0.33 -11.42
C LEU A 128 -1.30 -0.37 -9.89
N VAL A 129 -0.61 -1.34 -9.29
CA VAL A 129 -0.26 -1.35 -7.86
C VAL A 129 1.25 -1.46 -7.70
N ALA A 130 1.79 -0.80 -6.68
CA ALA A 130 3.21 -0.79 -6.40
C ALA A 130 3.49 -1.27 -4.99
N ASP A 131 4.39 -2.24 -4.85
CA ASP A 131 4.86 -2.81 -3.58
C ASP A 131 3.69 -2.95 -2.55
N PRO A 132 2.68 -3.80 -2.82
CA PRO A 132 1.52 -3.94 -1.92
C PRO A 132 1.93 -4.47 -0.55
N GLU A 133 1.03 -4.35 0.44
CA GLU A 133 1.29 -4.73 1.82
C GLU A 133 1.64 -6.20 2.02
N ILE A 134 1.30 -7.03 1.05
CA ILE A 134 1.49 -8.48 1.04
C ILE A 134 2.78 -8.91 0.32
N VAL A 135 3.67 -7.96 0.01
CA VAL A 135 5.00 -8.31 -0.53
C VAL A 135 5.69 -9.28 0.41
N ASP A 136 6.07 -10.43 -0.12
CA ASP A 136 6.75 -11.48 0.63
C ASP A 136 8.06 -11.87 -0.05
N GLU A 137 9.15 -11.41 0.56
CA GLU A 137 10.53 -11.75 0.22
C GLU A 137 11.27 -12.27 1.46
N MET A 138 10.51 -12.66 2.50
CA MET A 138 11.05 -13.20 3.75
C MET A 138 11.80 -14.51 3.47
N LEU A 139 12.86 -14.72 4.24
CA LEU A 139 13.55 -16.01 4.21
C LEU A 139 12.62 -17.11 4.75
N PRO A 140 12.74 -18.36 4.28
CA PRO A 140 11.94 -19.46 4.80
C PRO A 140 11.99 -19.56 6.33
N GLU A 141 13.14 -19.32 6.94
CA GLU A 141 13.34 -19.33 8.38
C GLU A 141 12.58 -18.21 9.10
N ALA A 142 12.37 -17.08 8.42
CA ALA A 142 11.63 -15.96 9.00
C ALA A 142 10.12 -16.20 9.08
N HIS A 143 9.58 -17.20 8.37
CA HIS A 143 8.18 -17.64 8.51
C HIS A 143 7.96 -18.56 9.71
N VAL A 144 9.03 -19.11 10.28
CA VAL A 144 8.92 -20.06 11.41
C VAL A 144 8.52 -19.33 12.68
N CYS A 145 7.55 -19.88 13.39
CA CYS A 145 7.16 -19.43 14.73
C CYS A 145 6.96 -20.65 15.66
N GLY A 146 6.41 -20.45 16.85
CA GLY A 146 6.20 -21.50 17.84
C GLY A 146 5.16 -22.57 17.46
N SER A 147 4.42 -22.40 16.37
CA SER A 147 3.46 -23.37 15.85
C SER A 147 3.61 -23.55 14.35
N PRO A 148 3.75 -24.78 13.85
CA PRO A 148 3.79 -25.03 12.40
C PRO A 148 2.44 -24.75 11.71
N GLU A 149 1.35 -24.70 12.45
CA GLU A 149 0.00 -24.43 11.93
C GLU A 149 -0.28 -22.93 11.77
N MET A 150 0.54 -22.08 12.36
CA MET A 150 0.39 -20.62 12.36
C MET A 150 1.69 -19.92 11.92
N PRO A 151 2.13 -20.12 10.67
CA PRO A 151 3.35 -19.48 10.20
C PRO A 151 3.20 -17.95 10.24
N ARG A 152 4.32 -17.26 10.37
CA ARG A 152 4.34 -15.79 10.23
C ARG A 152 4.00 -15.41 8.80
N VAL A 153 3.17 -14.39 8.65
CA VAL A 153 2.69 -13.89 7.36
C VAL A 153 3.26 -12.50 7.11
N SER A 154 3.79 -12.31 5.92
CA SER A 154 4.34 -11.02 5.50
C SER A 154 3.21 -10.03 5.19
N VAL A 155 2.92 -9.12 6.13
CA VAL A 155 2.00 -7.98 5.94
C VAL A 155 2.64 -6.74 6.55
N TRP A 156 3.12 -5.84 5.71
CA TRP A 156 3.94 -4.72 6.18
C TRP A 156 3.84 -3.49 5.28
N HIS A 157 4.46 -2.40 5.68
CA HIS A 157 4.46 -1.15 4.91
C HIS A 157 5.53 -1.17 3.81
N ALA A 158 5.41 -2.15 2.89
CA ALA A 158 6.38 -2.46 1.85
C ALA A 158 6.76 -1.24 1.01
N LEU A 159 5.76 -0.56 0.45
CA LEU A 159 5.96 0.62 -0.40
C LEU A 159 6.79 1.70 0.30
N ASN A 160 6.46 2.03 1.56
CA ASN A 160 7.15 3.10 2.28
C ASN A 160 8.56 2.70 2.70
N GLN A 161 8.76 1.48 3.22
CA GLN A 161 10.09 1.03 3.62
C GLN A 161 11.03 0.94 2.42
N ARG A 162 10.58 0.37 1.29
CA ARG A 162 11.37 0.27 0.05
C ARG A 162 11.66 1.65 -0.57
N ALA A 163 10.68 2.56 -0.56
CA ALA A 163 10.91 3.93 -1.03
C ALA A 163 11.94 4.66 -0.15
N THR A 164 11.89 4.45 1.16
CA THR A 164 12.86 5.01 2.12
C THR A 164 14.26 4.44 1.87
N ALA A 165 14.37 3.12 1.66
CA ALA A 165 15.63 2.47 1.31
C ALA A 165 16.25 3.02 0.03
N ARG A 166 15.46 3.11 -1.04
CA ARG A 166 15.91 3.67 -2.33
C ARG A 166 16.31 5.13 -2.23
N ARG A 167 15.54 5.92 -1.46
CA ARG A 167 15.89 7.33 -1.21
C ARG A 167 17.20 7.46 -0.44
N HIS A 168 17.41 6.63 0.59
CA HIS A 168 18.66 6.60 1.35
C HIS A 168 19.83 6.22 0.44
N ALA A 169 19.70 5.16 -0.34
CA ALA A 169 20.72 4.72 -1.30
C ALA A 169 21.10 5.83 -2.30
N LYS A 170 20.10 6.51 -2.88
CA LYS A 170 20.30 7.65 -3.79
C LYS A 170 21.08 8.79 -3.11
N ILE A 171 20.80 9.10 -1.85
CA ILE A 171 21.53 10.12 -1.08
C ILE A 171 22.99 9.71 -0.84
N GLN A 172 23.22 8.41 -0.61
CA GLN A 172 24.57 7.86 -0.40
C GLN A 172 25.35 7.61 -1.71
N GLY A 173 24.70 7.78 -2.87
CA GLY A 173 25.32 7.51 -4.17
C GLY A 173 25.56 6.03 -4.47
N VAL A 174 24.77 5.13 -3.87
CA VAL A 174 24.86 3.68 -4.05
C VAL A 174 23.50 3.11 -4.46
N HIS A 175 23.42 1.81 -4.81
CA HIS A 175 22.17 1.15 -5.08
C HIS A 175 21.59 0.53 -3.81
N TYR A 176 20.26 0.43 -3.71
CA TYR A 176 19.59 -0.23 -2.58
C TYR A 176 19.97 -1.72 -2.50
N GLU A 177 20.24 -2.32 -3.63
CA GLU A 177 20.68 -3.71 -3.80
C GLU A 177 22.10 -3.97 -3.24
N ASP A 178 22.86 -2.92 -2.91
CA ASP A 178 24.20 -3.02 -2.30
C ASP A 178 24.17 -2.88 -0.77
N LEU A 179 22.99 -2.64 -0.18
CA LEU A 179 22.85 -2.28 1.23
C LEU A 179 22.19 -3.37 2.08
N ASN A 180 22.60 -3.39 3.36
CA ASN A 180 21.88 -4.05 4.43
C ASN A 180 21.34 -2.97 5.37
N LEU A 181 20.02 -2.95 5.58
CA LEU A 181 19.32 -1.90 6.32
C LEU A 181 18.32 -2.51 7.31
N VAL A 182 18.10 -1.83 8.41
CA VAL A 182 16.90 -2.01 9.24
C VAL A 182 16.05 -0.75 9.09
N ILE A 183 14.81 -0.92 8.65
CA ILE A 183 13.92 0.20 8.36
C ILE A 183 12.66 0.08 9.21
N ALA A 184 12.37 1.12 10.00
CA ALA A 184 11.16 1.23 10.78
C ALA A 184 10.18 2.20 10.12
N HIS A 185 8.99 1.71 9.76
CA HIS A 185 7.82 2.55 9.50
C HIS A 185 7.08 2.73 10.82
N MET A 186 6.91 3.98 11.24
CA MET A 186 6.23 4.34 12.48
C MET A 186 5.04 5.25 12.18
N GLY A 187 3.83 4.73 12.38
CA GLY A 187 2.57 5.40 12.13
C GLY A 187 1.47 4.83 13.01
N GLY A 188 0.22 4.83 12.56
CA GLY A 188 -0.88 4.11 13.22
C GLY A 188 -0.58 2.61 13.38
N GLY A 189 0.08 2.00 12.38
CA GLY A 189 0.76 0.71 12.50
C GLY A 189 2.27 0.90 12.48
N ILE A 190 3.02 -0.04 13.09
CA ILE A 190 4.47 -0.06 13.09
C ILE A 190 4.97 -1.36 12.48
N THR A 191 5.88 -1.25 11.50
CA THR A 191 6.61 -2.39 10.96
C THR A 191 8.10 -2.08 10.89
N VAL A 192 8.90 -3.04 11.33
CA VAL A 192 10.36 -2.96 11.30
C VAL A 192 10.86 -4.12 10.43
N GLY A 193 11.48 -3.79 9.31
CA GLY A 193 11.98 -4.75 8.34
C GLY A 193 13.50 -4.80 8.30
N ALA A 194 14.03 -6.01 8.22
CA ALA A 194 15.43 -6.28 7.91
C ALA A 194 15.57 -6.41 6.39
N HIS A 195 16.29 -5.48 5.77
CA HIS A 195 16.50 -5.45 4.33
C HIS A 195 17.93 -5.89 4.01
N ARG A 196 18.08 -6.82 3.09
CA ARG A 196 19.36 -7.30 2.61
C ARG A 196 19.38 -7.32 1.08
N LEU A 197 20.32 -6.60 0.49
CA LEU A 197 20.56 -6.57 -0.96
C LEU A 197 19.27 -6.35 -1.78
N GLY A 198 18.49 -5.32 -1.41
CA GLY A 198 17.28 -4.93 -2.12
C GLY A 198 16.00 -5.69 -1.75
N LYS A 199 16.06 -6.67 -0.82
CA LYS A 199 14.93 -7.49 -0.38
C LYS A 199 14.65 -7.34 1.10
N CYS A 200 13.39 -7.37 1.49
CA CYS A 200 12.99 -7.44 2.90
C CYS A 200 12.93 -8.90 3.34
N ILE A 201 14.00 -9.34 4.04
CA ILE A 201 14.22 -10.75 4.38
C ILE A 201 13.56 -11.20 5.68
N ASP A 202 13.14 -10.27 6.51
CA ASP A 202 12.35 -10.49 7.73
C ASP A 202 11.63 -9.19 8.11
N VAL A 203 10.39 -9.29 8.56
CA VAL A 203 9.59 -8.15 9.00
C VAL A 203 8.48 -8.62 9.92
N ASN A 204 8.10 -7.80 10.92
CA ASN A 204 6.92 -8.09 11.72
C ASN A 204 5.63 -7.83 10.94
N ASN A 205 4.59 -8.61 11.24
CA ASN A 205 3.25 -8.40 10.67
C ASN A 205 2.61 -7.16 11.31
N GLY A 206 2.44 -6.12 10.52
CA GLY A 206 1.88 -4.84 10.97
C GLY A 206 0.36 -4.81 11.10
N LEU A 207 -0.34 -5.89 10.77
CA LEU A 207 -1.80 -5.96 10.82
C LEU A 207 -2.31 -6.83 11.99
N ASP A 208 -1.63 -7.95 12.27
CA ASP A 208 -2.12 -9.00 13.15
C ASP A 208 -1.57 -8.95 14.58
N GLY A 209 -0.85 -7.89 14.93
CA GLY A 209 -0.36 -7.68 16.29
C GLY A 209 1.01 -8.29 16.57
N ASP A 210 1.77 -8.67 15.55
CA ASP A 210 3.18 -9.04 15.69
C ASP A 210 4.06 -7.79 15.82
N GLY A 211 5.14 -7.88 16.61
CA GLY A 211 6.12 -6.81 16.79
C GLY A 211 5.73 -5.72 17.79
N PRO A 212 6.19 -4.48 17.60
CA PRO A 212 5.96 -3.41 18.58
C PRO A 212 4.50 -2.97 18.61
N PHE A 213 4.02 -2.54 19.78
CA PHE A 213 2.71 -1.89 19.89
C PHE A 213 2.73 -0.52 19.18
N SER A 214 1.57 -0.07 18.74
CA SER A 214 1.40 1.19 18.03
C SER A 214 0.14 1.92 18.51
N PRO A 215 -0.12 3.16 18.06
CA PRO A 215 -1.36 3.88 18.41
C PRO A 215 -2.66 3.11 18.11
N GLU A 216 -2.66 2.20 17.14
CA GLU A 216 -3.86 1.47 16.69
C GLU A 216 -3.77 -0.04 16.92
N ARG A 217 -2.66 -0.57 17.44
CA ARG A 217 -2.44 -2.04 17.55
C ARG A 217 -1.66 -2.40 18.82
N ALA A 218 -2.07 -3.50 19.45
CA ALA A 218 -1.49 -3.96 20.70
C ALA A 218 -0.02 -4.42 20.58
N GLY A 219 0.40 -4.84 19.38
CA GLY A 219 1.70 -5.50 19.22
C GLY A 219 1.72 -6.93 19.77
N THR A 220 2.90 -7.49 19.95
CA THR A 220 3.07 -8.82 20.55
C THR A 220 2.66 -8.79 22.01
N LEU A 221 1.75 -9.68 22.41
CA LEU A 221 1.27 -9.86 23.78
C LEU A 221 1.82 -11.17 24.37
N PRO A 222 2.02 -11.25 25.71
CA PRO A 222 2.29 -12.51 26.38
C PRO A 222 1.12 -13.49 26.19
N ALA A 223 1.33 -14.52 25.36
CA ALA A 223 0.25 -15.43 25.00
C ALA A 223 -0.34 -16.20 26.19
N ALA A 224 0.44 -16.44 27.25
CA ALA A 224 -0.02 -17.12 28.46
C ALA A 224 -1.14 -16.35 29.21
N ASP A 225 -1.23 -15.04 29.02
CA ASP A 225 -2.28 -14.22 29.65
C ASP A 225 -3.58 -14.16 28.79
N LEU A 226 -3.56 -14.77 27.60
CA LEU A 226 -4.67 -14.73 26.64
C LEU A 226 -5.46 -16.06 26.59
N VAL A 227 -4.95 -17.11 27.24
CA VAL A 227 -5.51 -18.49 27.21
C VAL A 227 -6.29 -18.80 28.48
#